data_20321af651bad16c7fcbd4bfcb73cd1f
#
_entry.id   20321af651bad16c7fcbd4bfcb73cd1f
#
_cell.length_a   1.000
_cell.length_b   1.000
_cell.length_c   1.000
_cell.angle_alpha   90.00
_cell.angle_beta   90.00
_cell.angle_gamma   90.00
#
_symmetry.space_group_name_H-M   'P 1'
#
loop_
_entity.id
_entity.type
_entity.pdbx_description
1 polymer ?
#
loop_
_entity_poly.entity_id
_entity_poly.type
_entity_poly.pdbx_seq_one_letter_code
_entity_poly.pdbx_strand_id
1 'polypeptide(L)'
;MNHNSQHKHHEEVFSQKFFVSTALSIPVLLYSSLIQELLNFSMPMFEGSSLIVPVFSIIVFLYGGIPFLRMGRDELEDREPGMMALISLAIFVAFTYSMGSLFLSGSSSFFWELVTLIDVMLLGHWIEMRSVRKASGALEELKELMPDTAEKITENGTDEVRVSELE
;
A
#
# COMPACT_ATOMS: atom_id res chain seq x y z
N MET A 1 1.98 17.69 -18.67
CA MET A 1 1.42 17.36 -17.34
C MET A 1 2.50 16.62 -16.58
N ASN A 2 3.03 17.19 -15.49
CA ASN A 2 4.26 16.70 -14.86
C ASN A 2 4.04 15.33 -14.20
N HIS A 3 4.74 14.31 -14.68
CA HIS A 3 4.81 12.95 -14.12
C HIS A 3 5.13 12.97 -12.62
N ASN A 4 5.95 13.92 -12.19
CA ASN A 4 6.39 14.11 -10.80
C ASN A 4 5.26 14.54 -9.84
N SER A 5 4.22 15.21 -10.31
CA SER A 5 3.09 15.64 -9.48
C SER A 5 2.10 14.51 -9.17
N GLN A 6 1.92 13.56 -10.08
CA GLN A 6 1.06 12.39 -9.86
C GLN A 6 1.67 11.43 -8.82
N HIS A 7 2.97 11.17 -8.89
CA HIS A 7 3.66 10.31 -7.92
C HIS A 7 3.66 10.89 -6.50
N LYS A 8 3.78 12.22 -6.34
CA LYS A 8 3.65 12.89 -5.03
C LYS A 8 2.26 12.67 -4.42
N HIS A 9 1.22 12.87 -5.21
CA HIS A 9 -0.15 12.73 -4.73
C HIS A 9 -0.48 11.30 -4.29
N HIS A 10 -0.01 10.29 -5.02
CA HIS A 10 -0.19 8.89 -4.64
C HIS A 10 0.55 8.53 -3.35
N GLU A 11 1.81 8.98 -3.19
CA GLU A 11 2.59 8.76 -1.96
C GLU A 11 1.92 9.37 -0.72
N GLU A 12 1.43 10.61 -0.83
CA GLU A 12 0.72 11.30 0.27
C GLU A 12 -0.56 10.57 0.66
N VAL A 13 -1.32 10.05 -0.31
CA VAL A 13 -2.55 9.30 -0.05
C VAL A 13 -2.25 8.00 0.71
N PHE A 14 -1.24 7.23 0.33
CA PHE A 14 -0.90 5.98 1.03
C PHE A 14 -0.30 6.25 2.41
N SER A 15 0.53 7.27 2.57
CA SER A 15 1.03 7.72 3.86
C SER A 15 -0.11 8.09 4.82
N GLN A 16 -1.04 8.92 4.37
CA GLN A 16 -2.20 9.31 5.18
C GLN A 16 -3.07 8.10 5.54
N LYS A 17 -3.33 7.22 4.58
CA LYS A 17 -4.10 5.98 4.83
C LYS A 17 -3.41 5.09 5.85
N PHE A 18 -2.09 4.94 5.78
CA PHE A 18 -1.32 4.17 6.75
C PHE A 18 -1.50 4.72 8.17
N PHE A 19 -1.24 6.00 8.40
CA PHE A 19 -1.36 6.56 9.76
C PHE A 19 -2.77 6.49 10.32
N VAL A 20 -3.80 6.75 9.50
CA VAL A 20 -5.20 6.67 9.94
C VAL A 20 -5.60 5.21 10.21
N SER A 21 -5.25 4.27 9.32
CA SER A 21 -5.53 2.84 9.54
C SER A 21 -4.83 2.32 10.78
N THR A 22 -3.56 2.64 10.98
CA THR A 22 -2.80 2.23 12.17
C THR A 22 -3.44 2.78 13.45
N ALA A 23 -3.87 4.04 13.46
CA ALA A 23 -4.57 4.61 14.61
C ALA A 23 -5.90 3.88 14.91
N LEU A 24 -6.65 3.50 13.86
CA LEU A 24 -7.89 2.73 13.99
C LEU A 24 -7.65 1.26 14.36
N SER A 25 -6.48 0.71 14.05
CA SER A 25 -6.09 -0.67 14.40
C SER A 25 -5.71 -0.81 15.88
N ILE A 26 -5.29 0.27 16.56
CA ILE A 26 -4.92 0.22 17.98
C ILE A 26 -6.02 -0.40 18.85
N PRO A 27 -7.30 0.04 18.82
CA PRO A 27 -8.35 -0.59 19.59
C PRO A 27 -8.53 -2.08 19.29
N VAL A 28 -8.42 -2.47 18.01
CA VAL A 28 -8.53 -3.88 17.60
C VAL A 28 -7.42 -4.72 18.23
N LEU A 29 -6.19 -4.23 18.19
CA LEU A 29 -5.03 -4.91 18.78
C LEU A 29 -5.14 -5.02 20.30
N LEU A 30 -5.55 -3.93 20.99
CA LEU A 30 -5.69 -3.92 22.44
C LEU A 30 -6.79 -4.87 22.95
N TYR A 31 -7.86 -5.05 22.20
CA TYR A 31 -8.95 -5.97 22.53
C TYR A 31 -8.80 -7.36 21.92
N SER A 32 -7.70 -7.61 21.18
CA SER A 32 -7.39 -8.96 20.67
C SER A 32 -6.93 -9.86 21.81
N SER A 33 -7.52 -11.05 21.90
CA SER A 33 -7.16 -12.04 22.92
C SER A 33 -5.69 -12.45 22.86
N LEU A 34 -5.15 -12.60 21.64
CA LEU A 34 -3.76 -13.00 21.43
C LEU A 34 -2.77 -11.94 21.95
N ILE A 35 -3.04 -10.66 21.67
CA ILE A 35 -2.19 -9.56 22.13
C ILE A 35 -2.26 -9.41 23.67
N GLN A 36 -3.45 -9.59 24.26
CA GLN A 36 -3.63 -9.58 25.70
C GLN A 36 -2.88 -10.73 26.39
N GLU A 37 -2.93 -11.92 25.80
CA GLU A 37 -2.20 -13.09 26.31
C GLU A 37 -0.68 -12.91 26.19
N LEU A 38 -0.19 -12.41 25.04
CA LEU A 38 1.23 -12.20 24.76
C LEU A 38 1.85 -11.15 25.68
N LEU A 39 1.13 -10.07 25.95
CA LEU A 39 1.60 -8.94 26.77
C LEU A 39 1.19 -9.09 28.25
N ASN A 40 0.51 -10.19 28.60
CA ASN A 40 0.06 -10.49 29.96
C ASN A 40 -0.73 -9.37 30.63
N PHE A 41 -1.65 -8.74 29.89
CA PHE A 41 -2.57 -7.74 30.41
C PHE A 41 -4.02 -8.09 30.02
N SER A 42 -4.99 -7.53 30.75
CA SER A 42 -6.41 -7.68 30.42
C SER A 42 -7.08 -6.33 30.35
N MET A 43 -7.81 -6.10 29.26
CA MET A 43 -8.66 -4.89 29.14
C MET A 43 -9.97 -5.10 29.92
N PRO A 44 -10.50 -4.02 30.53
CA PRO A 44 -11.80 -4.10 31.21
C PRO A 44 -12.90 -4.41 30.18
N MET A 45 -13.67 -5.47 30.48
CA MET A 45 -14.84 -5.84 29.71
C MET A 45 -16.05 -5.05 30.18
N PHE A 46 -16.72 -4.37 29.26
CA PHE A 46 -17.99 -3.67 29.48
C PHE A 46 -19.04 -4.11 28.44
N GLU A 47 -20.31 -3.83 28.69
CA GLU A 47 -21.36 -4.14 27.72
C GLU A 47 -21.08 -3.43 26.39
N GLY A 48 -20.89 -4.21 25.32
CA GLY A 48 -20.53 -3.71 23.98
C GLY A 48 -19.03 -3.80 23.61
N SER A 49 -18.13 -4.15 24.53
CA SER A 49 -16.70 -4.33 24.20
C SER A 49 -16.45 -5.38 23.10
N SER A 50 -17.32 -6.36 22.98
CA SER A 50 -17.26 -7.37 21.91
C SER A 50 -17.45 -6.81 20.50
N LEU A 51 -18.07 -5.63 20.37
CA LEU A 51 -18.29 -4.97 19.07
C LEU A 51 -17.11 -4.07 18.65
N ILE A 52 -16.19 -3.73 19.56
CA ILE A 52 -15.05 -2.86 19.26
C ILE A 52 -14.21 -3.47 18.15
N VAL A 53 -13.80 -4.73 18.32
CA VAL A 53 -12.95 -5.42 17.35
C VAL A 53 -13.58 -5.49 15.96
N PRO A 54 -14.80 -6.01 15.77
CA PRO A 54 -15.41 -6.08 14.44
C PRO A 54 -15.70 -4.70 13.82
N VAL A 55 -16.19 -3.73 14.61
CA VAL A 55 -16.52 -2.40 14.08
C VAL A 55 -15.27 -1.68 13.57
N PHE A 56 -14.22 -1.60 14.37
CA PHE A 56 -12.98 -0.94 13.96
C PHE A 56 -12.31 -1.69 12.79
N SER A 57 -12.36 -3.03 12.77
CA SER A 57 -11.80 -3.81 11.67
C SER A 57 -12.56 -3.59 10.36
N ILE A 58 -13.89 -3.45 10.39
CA ILE A 58 -14.68 -3.07 9.22
C ILE A 58 -14.25 -1.68 8.72
N ILE A 59 -14.06 -0.71 9.61
CA ILE A 59 -13.62 0.64 9.22
C ILE A 59 -12.24 0.59 8.58
N VAL A 60 -11.28 -0.13 9.17
CA VAL A 60 -9.94 -0.31 8.61
C VAL A 60 -9.99 -1.00 7.24
N PHE A 61 -10.82 -2.04 7.09
CA PHE A 61 -11.01 -2.73 5.82
C PHE A 61 -11.57 -1.79 4.74
N LEU A 62 -12.61 -1.01 5.05
CA LEU A 62 -13.22 -0.08 4.10
C LEU A 62 -12.29 1.10 3.76
N TYR A 63 -11.53 1.60 4.72
CA TYR A 63 -10.67 2.76 4.51
C TYR A 63 -9.30 2.39 3.91
N GLY A 64 -8.64 1.39 4.50
CA GLY A 64 -7.28 0.95 4.14
C GLY A 64 -7.24 -0.20 3.13
N GLY A 65 -8.22 -1.12 3.16
CA GLY A 65 -8.25 -2.32 2.32
C GLY A 65 -8.79 -2.09 0.91
N ILE A 66 -9.78 -1.19 0.73
CA ILE A 66 -10.41 -0.95 -0.59
C ILE A 66 -9.41 -0.58 -1.70
N PRO A 67 -8.35 0.25 -1.49
CA PRO A 67 -7.37 0.51 -2.54
C PRO A 67 -6.75 -0.76 -3.11
N PHE A 68 -6.36 -1.70 -2.26
CA PHE A 68 -5.77 -2.98 -2.69
C PHE A 68 -6.77 -3.84 -3.46
N LEU A 69 -8.03 -3.87 -3.01
CA LEU A 69 -9.08 -4.61 -3.71
C LEU A 69 -9.34 -4.05 -5.12
N ARG A 70 -9.27 -2.73 -5.29
CA ARG A 70 -9.39 -2.10 -6.61
C ARG A 70 -8.21 -2.43 -7.50
N MET A 71 -6.99 -2.23 -7.01
CA MET A 71 -5.77 -2.53 -7.76
C MET A 71 -5.69 -4.02 -8.15
N GLY A 72 -6.03 -4.92 -7.22
CA GLY A 72 -6.08 -6.35 -7.51
C GLY A 72 -7.17 -6.74 -8.51
N ARG A 73 -8.30 -6.04 -8.51
CA ARG A 73 -9.35 -6.20 -9.52
C ARG A 73 -8.85 -5.75 -10.90
N ASP A 74 -8.19 -4.60 -10.99
CA ASP A 74 -7.66 -4.06 -12.23
C ASP A 74 -6.63 -5.05 -12.85
N GLU A 75 -5.69 -5.61 -12.05
CA GLU A 75 -4.77 -6.67 -12.49
C GLU A 75 -5.49 -7.93 -13.04
N LEU A 76 -6.62 -8.31 -12.41
CA LEU A 76 -7.39 -9.47 -12.86
C LEU A 76 -8.18 -9.17 -14.14
N GLU A 77 -8.70 -7.96 -14.33
CA GLU A 77 -9.39 -7.52 -15.54
C GLU A 77 -8.43 -7.47 -16.74
N ASP A 78 -7.19 -7.00 -16.51
CA ASP A 78 -6.12 -6.97 -17.51
C ASP A 78 -5.54 -8.37 -17.82
N ARG A 79 -5.95 -9.41 -17.09
CA ARG A 79 -5.46 -10.79 -17.17
C ARG A 79 -3.96 -10.93 -16.90
N GLU A 80 -3.39 -10.02 -16.16
CA GLU A 80 -2.01 -10.02 -15.69
C GLU A 80 -1.99 -10.03 -14.15
N PRO A 81 -2.39 -11.15 -13.49
CA PRO A 81 -2.46 -11.22 -12.05
C PRO A 81 -1.08 -11.04 -11.44
N GLY A 82 -0.91 -9.99 -10.67
CA GLY A 82 0.32 -9.61 -10.01
C GLY A 82 0.21 -9.66 -8.48
N MET A 83 1.03 -8.85 -7.84
CA MET A 83 1.11 -8.79 -6.37
C MET A 83 -0.20 -8.27 -5.75
N MET A 84 -0.87 -7.30 -6.38
CA MET A 84 -2.09 -6.71 -5.83
C MET A 84 -3.26 -7.66 -5.87
N ALA A 85 -3.34 -8.55 -6.86
CA ALA A 85 -4.35 -9.62 -6.92
C ALA A 85 -4.21 -10.59 -5.73
N LEU A 86 -2.99 -10.98 -5.36
CA LEU A 86 -2.73 -11.86 -4.22
C LEU A 86 -3.04 -11.18 -2.88
N ILE A 87 -2.65 -9.91 -2.72
CA ILE A 87 -2.93 -9.12 -1.52
C ILE A 87 -4.43 -8.94 -1.36
N SER A 88 -5.14 -8.57 -2.43
CA SER A 88 -6.58 -8.38 -2.39
C SER A 88 -7.33 -9.67 -2.03
N LEU A 89 -6.87 -10.81 -2.55
CA LEU A 89 -7.40 -12.12 -2.19
C LEU A 89 -7.21 -12.41 -0.69
N ALA A 90 -6.01 -12.17 -0.16
CA ALA A 90 -5.71 -12.40 1.25
C ALA A 90 -6.57 -11.53 2.17
N ILE A 91 -6.71 -10.22 1.86
CA ILE A 91 -7.55 -9.28 2.59
C ILE A 91 -9.03 -9.71 2.52
N PHE A 92 -9.51 -10.10 1.35
CA PHE A 92 -10.89 -10.52 1.15
C PHE A 92 -11.22 -11.81 1.92
N VAL A 93 -10.33 -12.80 1.87
CA VAL A 93 -10.50 -14.08 2.59
C VAL A 93 -10.46 -13.85 4.10
N ALA A 94 -9.48 -13.08 4.61
CA ALA A 94 -9.39 -12.77 6.03
C ALA A 94 -10.63 -12.02 6.55
N PHE A 95 -11.13 -11.06 5.78
CA PHE A 95 -12.34 -10.32 6.12
C PHE A 95 -13.58 -11.22 6.13
N THR A 96 -13.77 -12.02 5.08
CA THR A 96 -14.95 -12.91 4.95
C THR A 96 -14.94 -13.96 6.06
N TYR A 97 -13.79 -14.55 6.35
CA TYR A 97 -13.66 -15.49 7.45
C TYR A 97 -13.96 -14.85 8.81
N SER A 98 -13.40 -13.66 9.08
CA SER A 98 -13.64 -12.95 10.34
C SER A 98 -15.11 -12.53 10.51
N MET A 99 -15.78 -12.13 9.43
CA MET A 99 -17.21 -11.88 9.45
C MET A 99 -18.02 -13.15 9.72
N GLY A 100 -17.65 -14.26 9.07
CA GLY A 100 -18.29 -15.57 9.30
C GLY A 100 -18.12 -16.06 10.73
N SER A 101 -16.95 -15.82 11.35
CA SER A 101 -16.67 -16.24 12.72
C SER A 101 -17.57 -15.60 13.78
N LEU A 102 -18.14 -14.42 13.49
CA LEU A 102 -19.12 -13.78 14.40
C LEU A 102 -20.42 -14.59 14.56
N PHE A 103 -20.74 -15.41 13.57
CA PHE A 103 -21.96 -16.25 13.58
C PHE A 103 -21.68 -17.68 14.07
N LEU A 104 -20.41 -18.08 14.16
CA LEU A 104 -19.99 -19.41 14.60
C LEU A 104 -19.46 -19.35 16.03
N SER A 105 -20.23 -19.84 16.98
CA SER A 105 -19.82 -19.93 18.38
C SER A 105 -18.56 -20.80 18.54
N GLY A 106 -17.48 -20.23 19.09
CA GLY A 106 -16.25 -20.95 19.39
C GLY A 106 -15.16 -20.86 18.31
N SER A 107 -15.37 -20.11 17.22
CA SER A 107 -14.35 -19.82 16.22
C SER A 107 -13.50 -18.62 16.64
N SER A 108 -12.18 -18.72 16.50
CA SER A 108 -11.30 -17.55 16.61
C SER A 108 -11.48 -16.65 15.39
N SER A 109 -11.58 -15.35 15.61
CA SER A 109 -11.66 -14.37 14.51
C SER A 109 -10.26 -13.93 14.09
N PHE A 110 -10.07 -13.61 12.81
CA PHE A 110 -8.82 -13.08 12.27
C PHE A 110 -8.87 -11.56 12.08
N PHE A 111 -9.60 -10.85 12.94
CA PHE A 111 -9.69 -9.39 12.83
C PHE A 111 -8.37 -8.68 13.09
N TRP A 112 -7.58 -9.13 14.05
CA TRP A 112 -6.29 -8.53 14.33
C TRP A 112 -5.28 -8.81 13.21
N GLU A 113 -5.30 -10.02 12.62
CA GLU A 113 -4.50 -10.38 11.46
C GLU A 113 -4.89 -9.53 10.25
N LEU A 114 -6.19 -9.34 10.04
CA LEU A 114 -6.70 -8.51 8.95
C LEU A 114 -6.21 -7.08 9.03
N VAL A 115 -6.34 -6.42 10.20
CA VAL A 115 -5.94 -5.02 10.34
C VAL A 115 -4.42 -4.87 10.26
N THR A 116 -3.64 -5.79 10.84
CA THR A 116 -2.18 -5.76 10.74
C THR A 116 -1.71 -6.04 9.31
N LEU A 117 -2.38 -6.94 8.57
CA LEU A 117 -2.09 -7.19 7.16
C LEU A 117 -2.30 -5.90 6.36
N ILE A 118 -3.43 -5.21 6.54
CA ILE A 118 -3.72 -3.96 5.82
C ILE A 118 -2.69 -2.88 6.18
N ASP A 119 -2.34 -2.71 7.45
CA ASP A 119 -1.37 -1.71 7.90
C ASP A 119 0.04 -1.99 7.33
N VAL A 120 0.49 -3.23 7.37
CA VAL A 120 1.80 -3.63 6.80
C VAL A 120 1.81 -3.41 5.27
N MET A 121 0.72 -3.71 4.58
CA MET A 121 0.63 -3.50 3.15
C MET A 121 0.58 -2.03 2.76
N LEU A 122 -0.13 -1.19 3.54
CA LEU A 122 -0.12 0.27 3.35
C LEU A 122 1.27 0.85 3.56
N LEU A 123 1.98 0.41 4.61
CA LEU A 123 3.36 0.80 4.87
C LEU A 123 4.30 0.38 3.74
N GLY A 124 4.21 -0.89 3.32
CA GLY A 124 5.04 -1.44 2.24
C GLY A 124 4.86 -0.67 0.95
N HIS A 125 3.62 -0.43 0.55
CA HIS A 125 3.30 0.31 -0.68
C HIS A 125 3.72 1.79 -0.60
N TRP A 126 3.56 2.44 0.56
CA TRP A 126 4.08 3.78 0.77
C TRP A 126 5.61 3.84 0.61
N ILE A 127 6.36 2.90 1.22
CA ILE A 127 7.82 2.83 1.09
C ILE A 127 8.23 2.57 -0.37
N GLU A 128 7.54 1.68 -1.06
CA GLU A 128 7.75 1.37 -2.48
C GLU A 128 7.60 2.62 -3.34
N MET A 129 6.46 3.33 -3.24
CA MET A 129 6.20 4.56 -3.98
C MET A 129 7.26 5.64 -3.71
N ARG A 130 7.68 5.78 -2.46
CA ARG A 130 8.75 6.70 -2.08
C ARG A 130 10.10 6.32 -2.72
N SER A 131 10.40 5.04 -2.81
CA SER A 131 11.66 4.53 -3.40
C SER A 131 11.68 4.74 -4.92
N VAL A 132 10.58 4.44 -5.60
CA VAL A 132 10.41 4.67 -7.03
C VAL A 132 10.56 6.16 -7.37
N ARG A 133 9.95 7.05 -6.59
CA ARG A 133 10.08 8.50 -6.79
C ARG A 133 11.52 8.99 -6.65
N LYS A 134 12.26 8.50 -5.64
CA LYS A 134 13.68 8.86 -5.46
C LYS A 134 14.55 8.41 -6.64
N ALA A 135 14.31 7.18 -7.13
CA ALA A 135 15.04 6.66 -8.28
C ALA A 135 14.75 7.47 -9.56
N SER A 136 13.48 7.83 -9.80
CA SER A 136 13.09 8.65 -10.95
C SER A 136 13.68 10.07 -10.89
N GLY A 137 13.75 10.68 -9.69
CA GLY A 137 14.36 11.99 -9.51
C GLY A 137 15.87 12.00 -9.83
N ALA A 138 16.60 10.97 -9.39
CA ALA A 138 18.03 10.83 -9.70
C ALA A 138 18.28 10.65 -11.21
N LEU A 139 17.38 9.96 -11.91
CA LEU A 139 17.46 9.80 -13.36
C LEU A 139 17.23 11.14 -14.10
N GLU A 140 16.33 11.98 -13.60
CA GLU A 140 16.04 13.29 -14.18
C GLU A 140 17.21 14.26 -13.97
N GLU A 141 17.86 14.24 -12.79
CA GLU A 141 19.11 14.98 -12.52
C GLU A 141 20.26 14.54 -13.44
N LEU A 142 20.40 13.22 -13.70
CA LEU A 142 21.39 12.72 -14.66
C LEU A 142 21.11 13.17 -16.08
N LYS A 143 19.83 13.24 -16.46
CA LYS A 143 19.42 13.71 -17.80
C LYS A 143 19.73 15.21 -18.00
N GLU A 144 19.58 16.03 -16.95
CA GLU A 144 19.97 17.44 -16.98
C GLU A 144 21.48 17.67 -17.11
N LEU A 145 22.31 16.69 -16.68
CA LEU A 145 23.76 16.74 -16.83
C LEU A 145 24.25 16.26 -18.21
N MET A 146 23.38 15.65 -19.01
CA MET A 146 23.73 15.26 -20.38
C MET A 146 23.79 16.51 -21.27
N PRO A 147 24.87 16.67 -22.06
CA PRO A 147 24.97 17.80 -22.98
C PRO A 147 23.89 17.69 -24.05
N ASP A 148 23.28 18.85 -24.39
CA ASP A 148 22.28 18.95 -25.45
C ASP A 148 22.86 18.73 -26.86
N THR A 149 24.20 18.78 -26.98
CA THR A 149 24.94 18.65 -28.24
C THR A 149 25.89 17.45 -28.19
N ALA A 150 26.09 16.80 -29.32
CA ALA A 150 27.06 15.72 -29.52
C ALA A 150 27.86 15.98 -30.78
N GLU A 151 29.12 15.49 -30.82
CA GLU A 151 29.95 15.51 -32.02
C GLU A 151 29.62 14.33 -32.94
N LYS A 152 29.07 14.63 -34.11
CA LYS A 152 28.82 13.65 -35.17
C LYS A 152 30.05 13.56 -36.06
N ILE A 153 30.60 12.34 -36.18
CA ILE A 153 31.72 12.07 -37.10
C ILE A 153 31.19 12.00 -38.54
N THR A 154 31.67 12.89 -39.38
CA THR A 154 31.38 12.93 -40.81
C THR A 154 32.64 12.66 -41.64
N GLU A 155 32.50 12.37 -42.93
CA GLU A 155 33.66 12.10 -43.84
C GLU A 155 34.64 13.28 -43.91
N ASN A 156 34.20 14.48 -43.61
CA ASN A 156 35.01 15.70 -43.67
C ASN A 156 35.45 16.29 -42.28
N GLY A 157 35.18 15.57 -41.18
CA GLY A 157 35.49 16.02 -39.84
C GLY A 157 34.37 15.73 -38.83
N THR A 158 34.38 16.44 -37.72
CA THR A 158 33.35 16.37 -36.67
C THR A 158 32.47 17.62 -36.75
N ASP A 159 31.15 17.41 -36.77
CA ASP A 159 30.13 18.45 -36.69
C ASP A 159 29.39 18.37 -35.38
N GLU A 160 29.24 19.49 -34.68
CA GLU A 160 28.43 19.59 -33.49
C GLU A 160 26.93 19.63 -33.85
N VAL A 161 26.18 18.61 -33.42
CA VAL A 161 24.75 18.48 -33.68
C VAL A 161 23.97 18.32 -32.40
N ARG A 162 22.72 18.70 -32.38
CA ARG A 162 21.86 18.45 -31.23
C ARG A 162 21.59 16.95 -31.08
N VAL A 163 21.64 16.46 -29.83
CA VAL A 163 21.34 15.04 -29.52
C VAL A 163 19.96 14.62 -30.06
N SER A 164 18.97 15.54 -30.08
CA SER A 164 17.62 15.31 -30.61
C SER A 164 17.58 15.13 -32.14
N GLU A 165 18.67 15.42 -32.85
CA GLU A 165 18.80 15.27 -34.33
C GLU A 165 19.57 14.01 -34.73
N LEU A 166 20.06 13.26 -33.72
CA LEU A 166 20.70 11.96 -33.92
C LEU A 166 19.64 10.86 -33.80
N GLU A 167 19.23 10.25 -34.94
CA GLU A 167 18.48 9.01 -35.02
C GLU A 167 19.43 7.79 -35.05
#